data_acb2577d92ebc6acce08e313a50b7b5e
#
_entry.id   acb2577d92ebc6acce08e313a50b7b5e
#
_cell.length_a   1.000
_cell.length_b   1.000
_cell.length_c   1.000
_cell.angle_alpha   90.00
_cell.angle_beta   90.00
_cell.angle_gamma   90.00
#
_symmetry.space_group_name_H-M   'P 1'
#
loop_
_entity.id
_entity.type
_entity.pdbx_description
1 polymer ?
#
loop_
_entity_poly.entity_id
_entity_poly.type
_entity_poly.pdbx_seq_one_letter_code
_entity_poly.pdbx_strand_id
1 'polypeptide(L)'
;TESFLDFALSEQVQISFVAVDEAHCVSQWGQDFRPGYLKILDFLDRLSYRPVVGAYTATATAEVREDILDILRLQNPYVETTGFDRGNLFFAVKKPVDKYKELVSYLKEKGYDTSGDSGIIYCLTRKSVEQVSFDLRNEGFSVTRYHAGLSDEERKENQENFIYGKRQIMVATNAFGMGIDKPDVRFVIHYNMPKNMESYYQEAGRAGRDGEPSECILYYEPRDVRTNRLFIENGEENSELDEETRKIVKERDLDRLKQMTFYCFTSECLRQYILNYFGEKSSSYCGNCLNC
;
A
#
# COMPACT_ATOMS: atom_id res chain seq x y z
N THR A 1 15.38 -12.93 -16.36
CA THR A 1 15.98 -14.23 -16.72
C THR A 1 16.92 -14.05 -17.93
N GLU A 2 17.97 -14.86 -18.05
CA GLU A 2 18.92 -14.79 -19.19
C GLU A 2 18.18 -14.95 -20.52
N SER A 3 17.26 -15.91 -20.63
CA SER A 3 16.49 -16.12 -21.86
C SER A 3 15.66 -14.90 -22.30
N PHE A 4 15.15 -14.10 -21.35
CA PHE A 4 14.46 -12.84 -21.66
C PHE A 4 15.45 -11.80 -22.20
N LEU A 5 16.64 -11.69 -21.59
CA LEU A 5 17.66 -10.75 -22.03
C LEU A 5 18.16 -11.11 -23.43
N ASP A 6 18.42 -12.39 -23.71
CA ASP A 6 18.83 -12.85 -25.04
C ASP A 6 17.78 -12.54 -26.09
N PHE A 7 16.50 -12.74 -25.79
CA PHE A 7 15.40 -12.39 -26.68
C PHE A 7 15.29 -10.86 -26.86
N ALA A 8 15.24 -10.09 -25.78
CA ALA A 8 15.02 -8.65 -25.82
C ALA A 8 16.17 -7.85 -26.43
N LEU A 9 17.42 -8.40 -26.35
CA LEU A 9 18.63 -7.80 -26.94
C LEU A 9 18.93 -8.32 -28.34
N SER A 10 18.13 -9.24 -28.90
CA SER A 10 18.33 -9.76 -30.24
C SER A 10 18.04 -8.70 -31.31
N GLU A 11 18.73 -8.74 -32.43
CA GLU A 11 18.51 -7.83 -33.57
C GLU A 11 17.09 -7.92 -34.18
N GLN A 12 16.34 -8.95 -33.84
CA GLN A 12 14.98 -9.17 -34.33
C GLN A 12 13.91 -8.47 -33.49
N VAL A 13 14.29 -7.93 -32.31
CA VAL A 13 13.35 -7.28 -31.39
C VAL A 13 13.66 -5.80 -31.28
N GLN A 14 12.64 -4.98 -31.52
CA GLN A 14 12.71 -3.55 -31.29
C GLN A 14 11.76 -3.16 -30.14
N ILE A 15 12.34 -2.76 -29.00
CA ILE A 15 11.57 -2.27 -27.84
C ILE A 15 11.30 -0.79 -28.01
N SER A 16 10.06 -0.41 -28.31
CA SER A 16 9.68 1.00 -28.49
C SER A 16 9.37 1.71 -27.16
N PHE A 17 8.93 0.97 -26.17
CA PHE A 17 8.50 1.52 -24.87
C PHE A 17 8.84 0.58 -23.72
N VAL A 18 9.32 1.16 -22.60
CA VAL A 18 9.52 0.46 -21.32
C VAL A 18 8.69 1.16 -20.25
N ALA A 19 7.71 0.45 -19.69
CA ALA A 19 6.92 0.92 -18.56
C ALA A 19 7.56 0.39 -17.25
N VAL A 20 7.94 1.32 -16.38
CA VAL A 20 8.40 1.02 -15.01
C VAL A 20 7.24 1.31 -14.06
N ASP A 21 6.54 0.26 -13.63
CA ASP A 21 5.50 0.35 -12.62
C ASP A 21 6.12 0.36 -11.22
N GLU A 22 5.42 0.96 -10.23
CA GLU A 22 5.92 1.18 -8.87
C GLU A 22 7.33 1.82 -8.87
N ALA A 23 7.52 2.82 -9.74
CA ALA A 23 8.83 3.44 -9.97
C ALA A 23 9.47 4.02 -8.70
N HIS A 24 8.70 4.28 -7.63
CA HIS A 24 9.24 4.67 -6.33
C HIS A 24 10.24 3.65 -5.75
N CYS A 25 10.17 2.38 -6.20
CA CYS A 25 11.11 1.32 -5.78
C CYS A 25 12.56 1.56 -6.25
N VAL A 26 12.82 2.44 -7.21
CA VAL A 26 14.20 2.79 -7.63
C VAL A 26 14.89 3.68 -6.61
N SER A 27 14.12 4.46 -5.83
CA SER A 27 14.62 5.46 -4.91
C SER A 27 14.89 4.87 -3.52
N GLN A 28 16.05 5.12 -2.96
CA GLN A 28 16.34 4.84 -1.55
C GLN A 28 15.45 5.66 -0.60
N TRP A 29 14.86 6.75 -1.09
CA TRP A 29 13.87 7.57 -0.40
C TRP A 29 12.45 7.03 -0.56
N GLY A 30 12.24 6.04 -1.42
CA GLY A 30 10.96 5.35 -1.60
C GLY A 30 10.60 4.45 -0.42
N GLN A 31 9.32 4.18 -0.25
CA GLN A 31 8.79 3.34 0.85
C GLN A 31 9.20 1.86 0.78
N ASP A 32 9.59 1.39 -0.41
CA ASP A 32 9.86 -0.01 -0.73
C ASP A 32 11.04 -0.08 -1.72
N PHE A 33 12.19 0.44 -1.27
CA PHE A 33 13.40 0.43 -2.10
C PHE A 33 13.79 -1.01 -2.45
N ARG A 34 13.92 -1.29 -3.74
CA ARG A 34 14.30 -2.60 -4.26
C ARG A 34 15.53 -2.48 -5.14
N PRO A 35 16.71 -2.95 -4.68
CA PRO A 35 17.95 -2.91 -5.49
C PRO A 35 17.79 -3.53 -6.88
N GLY A 36 16.91 -4.53 -7.02
CA GLY A 36 16.59 -5.15 -8.29
C GLY A 36 16.05 -4.18 -9.37
N TYR A 37 15.42 -3.07 -8.96
CA TYR A 37 14.96 -2.04 -9.89
C TYR A 37 16.10 -1.26 -10.55
N LEU A 38 17.27 -1.18 -9.91
CA LEU A 38 18.47 -0.58 -10.51
C LEU A 38 18.95 -1.37 -11.74
N LYS A 39 18.66 -2.69 -11.80
CA LYS A 39 18.95 -3.53 -12.97
C LYS A 39 18.15 -3.13 -14.21
N ILE A 40 17.10 -2.33 -14.07
CA ILE A 40 16.37 -1.75 -15.20
C ILE A 40 17.28 -0.82 -15.99
N LEU A 41 18.11 -0.03 -15.30
CA LEU A 41 19.11 0.81 -15.97
C LEU A 41 20.14 -0.01 -16.74
N ASP A 42 20.68 -1.06 -16.12
CA ASP A 42 21.63 -1.94 -16.77
C ASP A 42 21.03 -2.57 -18.04
N PHE A 43 19.74 -2.89 -18.00
CA PHE A 43 19.02 -3.37 -19.18
C PHE A 43 18.88 -2.30 -20.25
N LEU A 44 18.46 -1.08 -19.89
CA LEU A 44 18.32 0.05 -20.81
C LEU A 44 19.67 0.45 -21.46
N ASP A 45 20.76 0.38 -20.70
CA ASP A 45 22.11 0.70 -21.16
C ASP A 45 22.68 -0.37 -22.12
N ARG A 46 22.15 -1.60 -22.10
CA ARG A 46 22.51 -2.69 -23.01
C ARG A 46 21.80 -2.65 -24.36
N LEU A 47 20.72 -1.88 -24.47
CA LEU A 47 20.01 -1.71 -25.74
C LEU A 47 20.85 -0.84 -26.71
N SER A 48 20.84 -1.18 -27.98
CA SER A 48 21.56 -0.43 -29.04
C SER A 48 20.96 0.97 -29.27
N TYR A 49 19.77 1.22 -28.75
CA TYR A 49 19.07 2.52 -28.76
C TYR A 49 18.25 2.64 -27.46
N ARG A 50 17.95 3.88 -27.07
CA ARG A 50 17.11 4.11 -25.88
C ARG A 50 15.64 4.17 -26.28
N PRO A 51 14.78 3.28 -25.75
CA PRO A 51 13.33 3.35 -25.94
C PRO A 51 12.72 4.52 -25.15
N VAL A 52 11.47 4.86 -25.45
CA VAL A 52 10.68 5.73 -24.56
C VAL A 52 10.50 5.02 -23.22
N VAL A 53 10.77 5.73 -22.13
CA VAL A 53 10.62 5.18 -20.77
C VAL A 53 9.50 5.93 -20.05
N GLY A 54 8.49 5.19 -19.58
CA GLY A 54 7.43 5.70 -18.72
C GLY A 54 7.63 5.17 -17.30
N ALA A 55 7.62 6.07 -16.31
CA ALA A 55 7.71 5.73 -14.90
C ALA A 55 6.37 6.05 -14.21
N TYR A 56 5.78 5.07 -13.55
CA TYR A 56 4.47 5.16 -12.93
C TYR A 56 4.56 4.82 -11.45
N THR A 57 3.89 5.61 -10.61
CA THR A 57 3.77 5.33 -9.18
C THR A 57 2.56 6.04 -8.59
N ALA A 58 1.91 5.41 -7.61
CA ALA A 58 0.77 5.99 -6.89
C ALA A 58 1.20 6.82 -5.66
N THR A 59 2.44 6.67 -5.19
CA THR A 59 2.87 7.17 -3.87
C THR A 59 4.30 7.75 -3.92
N ALA A 60 4.48 8.85 -4.67
CA ALA A 60 5.76 9.53 -4.70
C ALA A 60 5.67 10.92 -4.04
N THR A 61 6.49 11.14 -3.01
CA THR A 61 6.76 12.49 -2.50
C THR A 61 7.57 13.27 -3.55
N ALA A 62 7.71 14.59 -3.36
CA ALA A 62 8.50 15.42 -4.27
C ALA A 62 9.95 14.89 -4.42
N GLU A 63 10.57 14.50 -3.31
CA GLU A 63 11.92 13.95 -3.27
C GLU A 63 12.03 12.63 -4.06
N VAL A 64 11.10 11.70 -3.83
CA VAL A 64 11.07 10.42 -4.57
C VAL A 64 10.85 10.65 -6.07
N ARG A 65 10.05 11.64 -6.44
CA ARG A 65 9.82 11.98 -7.86
C ARG A 65 11.09 12.49 -8.53
N GLU A 66 11.85 13.36 -7.87
CA GLU A 66 13.14 13.84 -8.38
C GLU A 66 14.12 12.67 -8.55
N ASP A 67 14.22 11.79 -7.56
CA ASP A 67 15.04 10.57 -7.65
C ASP A 67 14.64 9.68 -8.84
N ILE A 68 13.33 9.48 -9.09
CA ILE A 68 12.87 8.68 -10.23
C ILE A 68 13.37 9.28 -11.54
N LEU A 69 13.27 10.61 -11.69
CA LEU A 69 13.73 11.31 -12.90
C LEU A 69 15.24 11.12 -13.12
N ASP A 70 16.01 11.29 -12.06
CA ASP A 70 17.48 11.25 -12.10
C ASP A 70 17.99 9.80 -12.26
N ILE A 71 17.52 8.88 -11.41
CA ILE A 71 17.98 7.49 -11.42
C ILE A 71 17.61 6.82 -12.75
N LEU A 72 16.38 6.97 -13.24
CA LEU A 72 15.98 6.43 -14.53
C LEU A 72 16.52 7.25 -15.73
N ARG A 73 17.26 8.35 -15.47
CA ARG A 73 17.85 9.22 -16.49
C ARG A 73 16.83 9.62 -17.56
N LEU A 74 15.63 10.06 -17.13
CA LEU A 74 14.56 10.41 -18.04
C LEU A 74 14.91 11.70 -18.79
N GLN A 75 14.86 11.66 -20.14
CA GLN A 75 15.24 12.78 -21.00
C GLN A 75 14.03 13.63 -21.39
N ASN A 76 14.03 14.91 -21.01
CA ASN A 76 12.91 15.83 -21.25
C ASN A 76 11.54 15.22 -20.86
N PRO A 77 11.38 14.71 -19.64
CA PRO A 77 10.19 13.98 -19.27
C PRO A 77 8.97 14.89 -19.20
N TYR A 78 7.83 14.39 -19.69
CA TYR A 78 6.53 14.94 -19.32
C TYR A 78 6.18 14.39 -17.93
N VAL A 79 5.98 15.29 -16.96
CA VAL A 79 5.65 14.92 -15.58
C VAL A 79 4.22 15.36 -15.27
N GLU A 80 3.37 14.40 -14.94
CA GLU A 80 2.00 14.63 -14.53
C GLU A 80 1.76 14.09 -13.14
N THR A 81 1.05 14.86 -12.31
CA THR A 81 0.61 14.47 -10.98
C THR A 81 -0.89 14.67 -10.90
N THR A 82 -1.66 13.60 -10.74
CA THR A 82 -3.13 13.63 -10.74
C THR A 82 -3.76 14.04 -9.40
N GLY A 83 -2.92 14.33 -8.39
CA GLY A 83 -3.37 14.66 -7.03
C GLY A 83 -3.67 13.42 -6.18
N PHE A 84 -3.65 13.63 -4.87
CA PHE A 84 -3.87 12.58 -3.86
C PHE A 84 -5.25 12.67 -3.21
N ASP A 85 -6.03 13.71 -3.52
CA ASP A 85 -7.35 13.85 -2.87
C ASP A 85 -8.37 12.86 -3.43
N ARG A 86 -8.95 12.09 -2.52
CA ARG A 86 -10.01 11.13 -2.76
C ARG A 86 -11.23 11.54 -1.94
N GLY A 87 -12.00 12.52 -2.45
CA GLY A 87 -13.13 13.15 -1.76
C GLY A 87 -14.21 12.19 -1.26
N ASN A 88 -14.35 11.03 -1.92
CA ASN A 88 -15.32 9.98 -1.57
C ASN A 88 -14.90 9.09 -0.38
N LEU A 89 -13.65 9.20 0.11
CA LEU A 89 -13.17 8.39 1.23
C LEU A 89 -13.35 9.13 2.56
N PHE A 90 -14.02 8.50 3.51
CA PHE A 90 -14.06 8.96 4.89
C PHE A 90 -12.89 8.38 5.68
N PHE A 91 -12.11 9.22 6.35
CA PHE A 91 -10.96 8.78 7.14
C PHE A 91 -11.24 8.85 8.64
N ALA A 92 -10.90 7.77 9.37
CA ALA A 92 -11.03 7.74 10.82
C ALA A 92 -9.84 7.02 11.47
N VAL A 93 -9.37 7.57 12.60
CA VAL A 93 -8.44 6.91 13.50
C VAL A 93 -9.15 6.66 14.83
N LYS A 94 -9.27 5.41 15.21
CA LYS A 94 -9.91 5.00 16.48
C LYS A 94 -8.88 4.33 17.39
N LYS A 95 -9.10 4.43 18.70
CA LYS A 95 -8.24 3.84 19.75
C LYS A 95 -9.09 2.94 20.66
N PRO A 96 -9.64 1.83 20.14
CA PRO A 96 -10.52 0.97 20.90
C PRO A 96 -9.77 0.23 22.02
N VAL A 97 -10.45 -0.01 23.14
CA VAL A 97 -9.95 -0.85 24.23
C VAL A 97 -9.90 -2.32 23.79
N ASP A 98 -10.90 -2.74 23.02
CA ASP A 98 -11.00 -4.07 22.42
C ASP A 98 -11.22 -3.93 20.92
N LYS A 99 -10.15 -4.14 20.15
CA LYS A 99 -10.17 -3.99 18.69
C LYS A 99 -11.15 -4.93 18.00
N TYR A 100 -11.22 -6.18 18.49
CA TYR A 100 -12.06 -7.17 17.83
C TYR A 100 -13.55 -6.87 18.06
N LYS A 101 -13.91 -6.54 19.29
CA LYS A 101 -15.28 -6.15 19.63
C LYS A 101 -15.72 -4.90 18.85
N GLU A 102 -14.84 -3.89 18.75
CA GLU A 102 -15.11 -2.69 17.95
C GLU A 102 -15.29 -3.04 16.47
N LEU A 103 -14.45 -3.93 15.92
CA LEU A 103 -14.55 -4.37 14.52
C LEU A 103 -15.91 -5.04 14.26
N VAL A 104 -16.32 -5.99 15.12
CA VAL A 104 -17.61 -6.69 14.96
C VAL A 104 -18.79 -5.74 15.11
N SER A 105 -18.76 -4.84 16.10
CA SER A 105 -19.79 -3.81 16.29
C SER A 105 -19.91 -2.94 15.03
N TYR A 106 -18.80 -2.42 14.53
CA TYR A 106 -18.79 -1.60 13.34
C TYR A 106 -19.37 -2.32 12.12
N LEU A 107 -18.94 -3.56 11.86
CA LEU A 107 -19.41 -4.33 10.71
C LEU A 107 -20.93 -4.60 10.80
N LYS A 108 -21.45 -4.90 11.98
CA LYS A 108 -22.90 -5.13 12.23
C LYS A 108 -23.71 -3.82 12.15
N GLU A 109 -23.21 -2.72 12.73
CA GLU A 109 -23.87 -1.41 12.67
C GLU A 109 -24.03 -0.88 11.25
N LYS A 110 -23.04 -1.16 10.38
CA LYS A 110 -23.06 -0.81 8.95
C LYS A 110 -23.84 -1.81 8.09
N GLY A 111 -24.28 -2.92 8.66
CA GLY A 111 -24.99 -3.96 7.93
C GLY A 111 -24.13 -4.78 6.97
N TYR A 112 -22.80 -4.77 7.14
CA TYR A 112 -21.87 -5.50 6.27
C TYR A 112 -21.92 -7.03 6.45
N ASP A 113 -22.66 -7.50 7.40
CA ASP A 113 -23.03 -8.92 7.57
C ASP A 113 -24.11 -9.37 6.59
N THR A 114 -24.91 -8.45 6.04
CA THR A 114 -26.09 -8.73 5.23
C THR A 114 -26.15 -7.95 3.90
N SER A 115 -25.46 -6.83 3.77
CA SER A 115 -25.56 -5.93 2.60
C SER A 115 -24.95 -6.52 1.32
N GLY A 116 -24.05 -7.48 1.43
CA GLY A 116 -23.26 -7.97 0.29
C GLY A 116 -22.10 -7.06 -0.11
N ASP A 117 -21.91 -5.94 0.57
CA ASP A 117 -20.82 -5.02 0.31
C ASP A 117 -19.45 -5.64 0.59
N SER A 118 -18.46 -5.21 -0.19
CA SER A 118 -17.10 -5.73 -0.08
C SER A 118 -16.22 -4.85 0.79
N GLY A 119 -15.33 -5.47 1.56
CA GLY A 119 -14.35 -4.76 2.37
C GLY A 119 -13.04 -5.50 2.58
N ILE A 120 -12.01 -4.75 2.98
CA ILE A 120 -10.68 -5.29 3.25
C ILE A 120 -10.28 -4.93 4.69
N ILE A 121 -9.73 -5.91 5.42
CA ILE A 121 -9.21 -5.74 6.77
C ILE A 121 -7.72 -6.08 6.74
N TYR A 122 -6.87 -5.07 6.92
CA TYR A 122 -5.42 -5.24 6.95
C TYR A 122 -4.92 -5.54 8.35
N CYS A 123 -4.17 -6.64 8.49
CA CYS A 123 -3.50 -7.06 9.71
C CYS A 123 -1.98 -7.05 9.51
N LEU A 124 -1.25 -6.75 10.58
CA LEU A 124 0.21 -6.65 10.56
C LEU A 124 0.92 -8.00 10.42
N THR A 125 0.31 -9.08 10.92
CA THR A 125 0.93 -10.42 10.96
C THR A 125 0.03 -11.50 10.37
N ARG A 126 0.66 -12.56 9.83
CA ARG A 126 -0.06 -13.77 9.36
C ARG A 126 -0.95 -14.36 10.46
N LYS A 127 -0.43 -14.42 11.69
CA LYS A 127 -1.18 -14.92 12.87
C LYS A 127 -2.44 -14.08 13.11
N SER A 128 -2.36 -12.76 13.02
CA SER A 128 -3.53 -11.89 13.19
C SER A 128 -4.55 -12.10 12.06
N VAL A 129 -4.09 -12.30 10.82
CA VAL A 129 -4.97 -12.61 9.67
C VAL A 129 -5.75 -13.90 9.94
N GLU A 130 -5.05 -14.97 10.35
CA GLU A 130 -5.71 -16.25 10.65
C GLU A 130 -6.73 -16.13 11.78
N GLN A 131 -6.36 -15.45 12.87
CA GLN A 131 -7.23 -15.28 14.02
C GLN A 131 -8.48 -14.45 13.67
N VAL A 132 -8.30 -13.25 13.11
CA VAL A 132 -9.41 -12.36 12.76
C VAL A 132 -10.34 -13.00 11.73
N SER A 133 -9.78 -13.66 10.71
CA SER A 133 -10.61 -14.34 9.70
C SER A 133 -11.39 -15.53 10.26
N PHE A 134 -10.81 -16.27 11.20
CA PHE A 134 -11.49 -17.38 11.87
C PHE A 134 -12.63 -16.86 12.76
N ASP A 135 -12.36 -15.85 13.57
CA ASP A 135 -13.33 -15.30 14.52
C ASP A 135 -14.51 -14.64 13.79
N LEU A 136 -14.25 -13.87 12.71
CA LEU A 136 -15.32 -13.28 11.91
C LEU A 136 -16.19 -14.33 11.20
N ARG A 137 -15.60 -15.44 10.74
CA ARG A 137 -16.40 -16.56 10.19
C ARG A 137 -17.32 -17.18 11.24
N ASN A 138 -16.85 -17.33 12.47
CA ASN A 138 -17.67 -17.85 13.58
C ASN A 138 -18.81 -16.89 13.96
N GLU A 139 -18.64 -15.58 13.72
CA GLU A 139 -19.70 -14.57 13.86
C GLU A 139 -20.68 -14.54 12.67
N GLY A 140 -20.46 -15.36 11.65
CA GLY A 140 -21.34 -15.50 10.48
C GLY A 140 -20.98 -14.61 9.28
N PHE A 141 -19.87 -13.86 9.32
CA PHE A 141 -19.45 -13.06 8.19
C PHE A 141 -18.87 -13.90 7.03
N SER A 142 -19.11 -13.45 5.80
CA SER A 142 -18.57 -14.06 4.59
C SER A 142 -17.11 -13.61 4.35
N VAL A 143 -16.15 -14.34 4.92
CA VAL A 143 -14.73 -13.93 5.01
C VAL A 143 -13.82 -14.87 4.24
N THR A 144 -12.83 -14.32 3.58
CA THR A 144 -11.64 -15.03 3.08
C THR A 144 -10.36 -14.38 3.63
N ARG A 145 -9.20 -15.00 3.40
CA ARG A 145 -7.92 -14.51 3.92
C ARG A 145 -6.80 -14.53 2.89
N TYR A 146 -5.80 -13.65 3.08
CA TYR A 146 -4.64 -13.59 2.20
C TYR A 146 -3.37 -13.19 2.93
N HIS A 147 -2.32 -13.99 2.82
CA HIS A 147 -0.95 -13.66 3.28
C HIS A 147 0.09 -14.57 2.59
N ALA A 148 1.34 -14.16 2.61
CA ALA A 148 2.44 -14.86 1.92
C ALA A 148 2.76 -16.27 2.47
N GLY A 149 2.15 -16.69 3.58
CA GLY A 149 2.29 -18.05 4.13
C GLY A 149 1.31 -19.08 3.58
N LEU A 150 0.32 -18.65 2.77
CA LEU A 150 -0.59 -19.54 2.06
C LEU A 150 0.08 -20.09 0.80
N SER A 151 -0.37 -21.26 0.31
CA SER A 151 0.08 -21.79 -0.98
C SER A 151 -0.38 -20.86 -2.13
N ASP A 152 0.24 -21.00 -3.29
CA ASP A 152 -0.11 -20.20 -4.47
C ASP A 152 -1.56 -20.45 -4.91
N GLU A 153 -2.01 -21.71 -4.80
CA GLU A 153 -3.37 -22.13 -5.11
C GLU A 153 -4.38 -21.49 -4.15
N GLU A 154 -4.12 -21.55 -2.83
CA GLU A 154 -4.98 -20.92 -1.83
C GLU A 154 -5.02 -19.39 -2.01
N ARG A 155 -3.89 -18.76 -2.30
CA ARG A 155 -3.84 -17.32 -2.55
C ARG A 155 -4.70 -16.93 -3.74
N LYS A 156 -4.57 -17.67 -4.85
CA LYS A 156 -5.35 -17.46 -6.07
C LYS A 156 -6.85 -17.65 -5.81
N GLU A 157 -7.23 -18.77 -5.20
CA GLU A 157 -8.63 -19.07 -4.90
C GLU A 157 -9.26 -18.02 -3.98
N ASN A 158 -8.58 -17.64 -2.91
CA ASN A 158 -9.08 -16.65 -1.96
C ASN A 158 -9.21 -15.27 -2.60
N GLN A 159 -8.28 -14.89 -3.46
CA GLN A 159 -8.33 -13.64 -4.22
C GLN A 159 -9.51 -13.64 -5.21
N GLU A 160 -9.68 -14.70 -5.98
CA GLU A 160 -10.81 -14.86 -6.92
C GLU A 160 -12.15 -14.84 -6.18
N ASN A 161 -12.26 -15.52 -5.05
CA ASN A 161 -13.47 -15.53 -4.23
C ASN A 161 -13.85 -14.12 -3.74
N PHE A 162 -12.87 -13.26 -3.44
CA PHE A 162 -13.11 -11.87 -3.08
C PHE A 162 -13.45 -11.00 -4.30
N ILE A 163 -12.69 -11.09 -5.38
CA ILE A 163 -12.88 -10.28 -6.59
C ILE A 163 -14.26 -10.52 -7.18
N TYR A 164 -14.68 -11.78 -7.28
CA TYR A 164 -15.97 -12.16 -7.85
C TYR A 164 -17.15 -12.13 -6.86
N GLY A 165 -16.96 -11.58 -5.67
CA GLY A 165 -18.02 -11.39 -4.68
C GLY A 165 -18.54 -12.67 -4.03
N LYS A 166 -17.86 -13.82 -4.17
CA LYS A 166 -18.20 -15.05 -3.44
C LYS A 166 -17.91 -14.93 -1.95
N ARG A 167 -16.98 -14.06 -1.59
CA ARG A 167 -16.65 -13.64 -0.22
C ARG A 167 -16.61 -12.12 -0.17
N GLN A 168 -17.27 -11.54 0.81
CA GLN A 168 -17.42 -10.09 0.95
C GLN A 168 -16.22 -9.44 1.66
N ILE A 169 -15.62 -10.13 2.62
CA ILE A 169 -14.55 -9.55 3.44
C ILE A 169 -13.23 -10.29 3.17
N MET A 170 -12.21 -9.54 2.80
CA MET A 170 -10.84 -10.02 2.73
C MET A 170 -10.08 -9.60 3.98
N VAL A 171 -9.56 -10.56 4.76
CA VAL A 171 -8.61 -10.28 5.85
C VAL A 171 -7.21 -10.61 5.36
N ALA A 172 -6.30 -9.64 5.38
CA ALA A 172 -5.01 -9.81 4.72
C ALA A 172 -3.84 -9.09 5.41
N THR A 173 -2.62 -9.52 5.08
CA THR A 173 -1.44 -8.67 5.28
C THR A 173 -1.25 -7.76 4.07
N ASN A 174 -0.26 -6.84 4.13
CA ASN A 174 0.16 -5.99 3.01
C ASN A 174 0.56 -6.77 1.73
N ALA A 175 0.77 -8.08 1.82
CA ALA A 175 0.98 -8.95 0.64
C ALA A 175 -0.24 -8.99 -0.29
N PHE A 176 -1.44 -8.65 0.21
CA PHE A 176 -2.65 -8.50 -0.59
C PHE A 176 -2.73 -7.08 -1.11
N GLY A 177 -2.35 -6.87 -2.35
CA GLY A 177 -2.37 -5.50 -2.84
C GLY A 177 -2.02 -5.35 -4.31
N MET A 178 -0.87 -5.79 -4.75
CA MET A 178 -0.45 -5.62 -6.14
C MET A 178 -1.41 -6.34 -7.09
N GLY A 179 -1.88 -5.64 -8.13
CA GLY A 179 -2.76 -6.21 -9.15
C GLY A 179 -4.22 -6.45 -8.72
N ILE A 180 -4.65 -5.96 -7.56
CA ILE A 180 -6.05 -6.07 -7.14
C ILE A 180 -6.84 -4.88 -7.70
N ASP A 181 -7.75 -5.18 -8.61
CA ASP A 181 -8.71 -4.21 -9.13
C ASP A 181 -10.15 -4.67 -8.83
N LYS A 182 -10.66 -4.22 -7.68
CA LYS A 182 -12.05 -4.37 -7.27
C LYS A 182 -12.58 -2.97 -6.94
N PRO A 183 -13.43 -2.39 -7.81
CA PRO A 183 -13.83 -0.98 -7.69
C PRO A 183 -14.78 -0.72 -6.52
N ASP A 184 -15.60 -1.69 -6.15
CA ASP A 184 -16.72 -1.62 -5.22
C ASP A 184 -16.37 -1.99 -3.77
N VAL A 185 -15.15 -1.71 -3.32
CA VAL A 185 -14.74 -1.90 -1.92
C VAL A 185 -15.31 -0.74 -1.07
N ARG A 186 -16.25 -1.04 -0.17
CA ARG A 186 -16.95 -0.03 0.66
C ARG A 186 -16.19 0.36 1.92
N PHE A 187 -15.33 -0.52 2.42
CA PHE A 187 -14.49 -0.18 3.57
C PHE A 187 -13.10 -0.81 3.49
N VAL A 188 -12.13 -0.08 4.01
CA VAL A 188 -10.79 -0.59 4.32
C VAL A 188 -10.51 -0.32 5.80
N ILE A 189 -10.29 -1.39 6.57
CA ILE A 189 -9.99 -1.29 7.99
C ILE A 189 -8.55 -1.74 8.22
N HIS A 190 -7.73 -0.86 8.76
CA HIS A 190 -6.42 -1.22 9.28
C HIS A 190 -6.59 -1.68 10.74
N TYR A 191 -6.71 -2.99 10.93
CA TYR A 191 -6.81 -3.62 12.26
C TYR A 191 -5.55 -3.40 13.10
N ASN A 192 -4.42 -3.25 12.43
CA ASN A 192 -3.16 -2.80 12.98
C ASN A 192 -2.63 -1.60 12.18
N MET A 193 -1.93 -0.69 12.87
CA MET A 193 -1.29 0.46 12.24
C MET A 193 -0.23 0.01 11.24
N PRO A 194 -0.27 0.46 9.96
CA PRO A 194 0.77 0.17 8.97
C PRO A 194 2.10 0.86 9.32
N LYS A 195 3.18 0.46 8.66
CA LYS A 195 4.53 0.96 8.98
C LYS A 195 4.78 2.42 8.59
N ASN A 196 4.08 2.94 7.56
CA ASN A 196 4.25 4.30 7.05
C ASN A 196 2.97 4.84 6.38
N MET A 197 2.98 6.14 6.06
CA MET A 197 1.86 6.84 5.43
C MET A 197 1.60 6.40 4.00
N GLU A 198 2.63 6.04 3.26
CA GLU A 198 2.53 5.59 1.87
C GLU A 198 1.80 4.25 1.79
N SER A 199 2.19 3.26 2.62
CA SER A 199 1.48 1.98 2.71
C SER A 199 0.03 2.19 3.16
N TYR A 200 -0.19 3.04 4.17
CA TYR A 200 -1.54 3.39 4.60
C TYR A 200 -2.39 3.96 3.47
N TYR A 201 -1.87 4.94 2.73
CA TYR A 201 -2.58 5.59 1.64
C TYR A 201 -2.86 4.62 0.48
N GLN A 202 -1.88 3.81 0.09
CA GLN A 202 -2.00 2.81 -0.96
C GLN A 202 -3.05 1.74 -0.62
N GLU A 203 -3.07 1.27 0.63
CA GLU A 203 -4.03 0.29 1.13
C GLU A 203 -5.43 0.90 1.28
N ALA A 204 -5.56 2.08 1.90
CA ALA A 204 -6.81 2.82 2.03
C ALA A 204 -7.40 3.20 0.65
N GLY A 205 -6.55 3.55 -0.31
CA GLY A 205 -6.93 3.92 -1.67
C GLY A 205 -7.59 2.80 -2.48
N ARG A 206 -7.66 1.56 -1.95
CA ARG A 206 -8.44 0.47 -2.55
C ARG A 206 -9.92 0.62 -2.34
N ALA A 207 -10.34 1.42 -1.35
CA ALA A 207 -11.73 1.73 -1.13
C ALA A 207 -12.27 2.67 -2.22
N GLY A 208 -13.50 2.45 -2.62
CA GLY A 208 -14.29 3.37 -3.47
C GLY A 208 -13.62 3.79 -4.77
N ARG A 209 -13.00 2.89 -5.50
CA ARG A 209 -12.41 3.20 -6.82
C ARG A 209 -13.45 3.57 -7.87
N ASP A 210 -14.68 3.16 -7.66
CA ASP A 210 -15.86 3.53 -8.45
C ASP A 210 -16.37 4.96 -8.17
N GLY A 211 -15.75 5.67 -7.20
CA GLY A 211 -16.17 7.02 -6.79
C GLY A 211 -17.25 7.04 -5.71
N GLU A 212 -17.83 5.91 -5.34
CA GLU A 212 -18.86 5.83 -4.32
C GLU A 212 -18.30 6.04 -2.91
N PRO A 213 -19.10 6.58 -1.97
CA PRO A 213 -18.68 6.79 -0.59
C PRO A 213 -18.14 5.52 0.05
N SER A 214 -16.97 5.62 0.68
CA SER A 214 -16.30 4.47 1.29
C SER A 214 -15.52 4.90 2.53
N GLU A 215 -15.30 3.97 3.46
CA GLU A 215 -14.73 4.29 4.76
C GLU A 215 -13.34 3.66 4.93
N CYS A 216 -12.38 4.47 5.42
CA CYS A 216 -11.01 4.06 5.74
C CYS A 216 -10.79 4.25 7.24
N ILE A 217 -10.79 3.15 7.99
CA ILE A 217 -10.70 3.18 9.45
C ILE A 217 -9.39 2.57 9.90
N LEU A 218 -8.66 3.26 10.77
CA LEU A 218 -7.44 2.77 11.37
C LEU A 218 -7.65 2.57 12.87
N TYR A 219 -7.36 1.36 13.37
CA TYR A 219 -7.29 1.07 14.79
C TYR A 219 -5.86 1.20 15.28
N TYR A 220 -5.61 2.20 16.11
CA TYR A 220 -4.31 2.45 16.70
C TYR A 220 -4.16 1.72 18.03
N GLU A 221 -3.02 1.08 18.22
CA GLU A 221 -2.55 0.53 19.48
C GLU A 221 -1.04 0.75 19.63
N PRO A 222 -0.52 1.18 20.80
CA PRO A 222 0.92 1.38 21.01
C PRO A 222 1.78 0.15 20.72
N ARG A 223 1.21 -1.04 20.84
CA ARG A 223 1.88 -2.30 20.53
C ARG A 223 2.24 -2.41 19.06
N ASP A 224 1.41 -1.84 18.16
CA ASP A 224 1.67 -1.86 16.71
C ASP A 224 2.94 -1.08 16.36
N VAL A 225 3.19 0.05 17.03
CA VAL A 225 4.45 0.82 16.87
C VAL A 225 5.67 -0.02 17.23
N ARG A 226 5.61 -0.73 18.37
CA ARG A 226 6.71 -1.61 18.80
C ARG A 226 6.96 -2.74 17.81
N THR A 227 5.89 -3.35 17.31
CA THR A 227 5.99 -4.46 16.34
C THR A 227 6.56 -3.98 15.01
N ASN A 228 6.08 -2.84 14.48
CA ASN A 228 6.63 -2.23 13.27
C ASN A 228 8.12 -1.88 13.44
N ARG A 229 8.47 -1.31 14.60
CA ARG A 229 9.87 -1.00 14.92
C ARG A 229 10.75 -2.26 14.90
N LEU A 230 10.29 -3.35 15.52
CA LEU A 230 11.02 -4.63 15.51
C LEU A 230 11.19 -5.17 14.07
N PHE A 231 10.19 -5.03 13.21
CA PHE A 231 10.31 -5.42 11.81
C PHE A 231 11.35 -4.57 11.07
N ILE A 232 11.38 -3.26 11.28
CA ILE A 232 12.39 -2.37 10.69
C ILE A 232 13.79 -2.70 11.23
N GLU A 233 13.92 -2.98 12.52
CA GLU A 233 15.21 -3.26 13.16
C GLU A 233 15.79 -4.63 12.80
N ASN A 234 14.94 -5.63 12.57
CA ASN A 234 15.33 -7.02 12.32
C ASN A 234 15.02 -7.48 10.88
N GLY A 235 14.55 -6.61 10.01
CA GLY A 235 14.21 -6.96 8.62
C GLY A 235 15.44 -7.38 7.83
N GLU A 236 15.41 -8.59 7.26
CA GLU A 236 16.41 -9.12 6.34
C GLU A 236 16.19 -8.61 4.90
N GLU A 237 15.17 -7.76 4.69
CA GLU A 237 14.69 -7.33 3.36
C GLU A 237 15.78 -6.64 2.51
N ASN A 238 16.94 -6.29 3.11
CA ASN A 238 18.02 -5.57 2.44
C ASN A 238 19.37 -6.29 2.55
N SER A 239 19.39 -7.62 2.53
CA SER A 239 20.65 -8.40 2.57
C SER A 239 21.58 -8.12 1.37
N GLU A 240 21.04 -7.61 0.26
CA GLU A 240 21.80 -7.23 -0.94
C GLU A 240 22.43 -5.82 -0.83
N LEU A 241 22.05 -5.01 0.18
CA LEU A 241 22.58 -3.66 0.39
C LEU A 241 23.87 -3.69 1.19
N ASP A 242 24.78 -2.76 0.86
CA ASP A 242 25.93 -2.46 1.71
C ASP A 242 25.49 -1.92 3.09
N GLU A 243 26.40 -1.95 4.06
CA GLU A 243 26.10 -1.62 5.44
C GLU A 243 25.68 -0.14 5.62
N GLU A 244 26.27 0.76 4.86
CA GLU A 244 25.99 2.21 4.93
C GLU A 244 24.58 2.49 4.38
N THR A 245 24.26 1.98 3.19
CA THR A 245 22.92 2.12 2.57
C THR A 245 21.84 1.50 3.45
N ARG A 246 22.10 0.33 4.05
CA ARG A 246 21.16 -0.32 4.97
C ARG A 246 20.86 0.54 6.19
N LYS A 247 21.87 1.19 6.76
CA LYS A 247 21.69 2.10 7.89
C LYS A 247 20.81 3.29 7.51
N ILE A 248 21.06 3.90 6.36
CA ILE A 248 20.27 5.03 5.85
C ILE A 248 18.79 4.62 5.65
N VAL A 249 18.54 3.50 4.98
CA VAL A 249 17.17 3.00 4.75
C VAL A 249 16.46 2.76 6.08
N LYS A 250 17.14 2.12 7.04
CA LYS A 250 16.58 1.85 8.37
C LYS A 250 16.21 3.14 9.13
N GLU A 251 17.07 4.14 9.13
CA GLU A 251 16.81 5.43 9.79
C GLU A 251 15.58 6.12 9.18
N ARG A 252 15.45 6.08 7.86
CA ARG A 252 14.29 6.61 7.13
C ARG A 252 13.01 5.87 7.43
N ASP A 253 13.04 4.54 7.48
CA ASP A 253 11.86 3.75 7.85
C ASP A 253 11.39 4.04 9.27
N LEU A 254 12.31 4.30 10.20
CA LEU A 254 11.98 4.75 11.55
C LEU A 254 11.34 6.14 11.55
N ASP A 255 11.81 7.07 10.72
CA ASP A 255 11.20 8.39 10.59
C ASP A 255 9.80 8.31 9.95
N ARG A 256 9.60 7.47 8.94
CA ARG A 256 8.28 7.21 8.35
C ARG A 256 7.31 6.60 9.37
N LEU A 257 7.78 5.64 10.19
CA LEU A 257 6.98 5.07 11.28
C LEU A 257 6.58 6.16 12.29
N LYS A 258 7.45 7.11 12.57
CA LYS A 258 7.17 8.26 13.43
C LYS A 258 6.09 9.16 12.81
N GLN A 259 6.16 9.47 11.51
CA GLN A 259 5.14 10.24 10.80
C GLN A 259 3.77 9.53 10.84
N MET A 260 3.74 8.22 10.58
CA MET A 260 2.52 7.41 10.70
C MET A 260 1.95 7.43 12.12
N THR A 261 2.83 7.41 13.13
CA THR A 261 2.42 7.51 14.53
C THR A 261 1.82 8.90 14.81
N PHE A 262 2.41 9.99 14.32
CA PHE A 262 1.85 11.34 14.46
C PHE A 262 0.48 11.48 13.81
N TYR A 263 0.28 10.90 12.63
CA TYR A 263 -1.04 10.81 12.01
C TYR A 263 -2.09 10.21 12.95
N CYS A 264 -1.73 9.18 13.71
CA CYS A 264 -2.65 8.56 14.66
C CYS A 264 -2.97 9.42 15.90
N PHE A 265 -2.23 10.50 16.13
CA PHE A 265 -2.42 11.40 17.29
C PHE A 265 -2.83 12.81 16.88
N THR A 266 -2.85 13.13 15.61
CA THR A 266 -3.24 14.48 15.18
C THR A 266 -4.67 14.82 15.58
N SER A 267 -4.90 16.07 15.97
CA SER A 267 -6.22 16.68 16.12
C SER A 267 -6.64 17.47 14.88
N GLU A 268 -5.75 17.61 13.90
CA GLU A 268 -6.01 18.28 12.63
C GLU A 268 -6.87 17.40 11.71
N CYS A 269 -7.36 17.96 10.63
CA CYS A 269 -8.06 17.22 9.59
C CYS A 269 -7.19 16.05 9.06
N LEU A 270 -7.71 14.82 9.17
CA LEU A 270 -6.97 13.61 8.75
C LEU A 270 -6.64 13.63 7.26
N ARG A 271 -7.56 14.11 6.43
CA ARG A 271 -7.35 14.27 4.99
C ARG A 271 -6.25 15.28 4.69
N GLN A 272 -6.29 16.43 5.34
CA GLN A 272 -5.25 17.45 5.20
C GLN A 272 -3.86 16.89 5.56
N TYR A 273 -3.77 16.12 6.64
CA TYR A 273 -2.51 15.51 7.05
C TYR A 273 -1.95 14.60 5.96
N ILE A 274 -2.80 13.75 5.36
CA ILE A 274 -2.41 12.88 4.23
C ILE A 274 -1.92 13.71 3.04
N LEU A 275 -2.70 14.69 2.61
CA LEU A 275 -2.37 15.52 1.45
C LEU A 275 -1.08 16.31 1.66
N ASN A 276 -0.90 16.92 2.82
CA ASN A 276 0.33 17.63 3.18
C ASN A 276 1.55 16.71 3.20
N TYR A 277 1.40 15.46 3.66
CA TYR A 277 2.46 14.47 3.63
C TYR A 277 2.99 14.22 2.22
N PHE A 278 2.11 14.17 1.22
CA PHE A 278 2.46 14.02 -0.19
C PHE A 278 2.78 15.34 -0.91
N GLY A 279 2.83 16.46 -0.17
CA GLY A 279 3.16 17.78 -0.72
C GLY A 279 2.01 18.50 -1.40
N GLU A 280 0.77 18.02 -1.25
CA GLU A 280 -0.43 18.65 -1.80
C GLU A 280 -1.06 19.59 -0.76
N LYS A 281 -1.31 20.83 -1.17
CA LYS A 281 -1.98 21.82 -0.31
C LYS A 281 -3.48 21.55 -0.26
N SER A 282 -4.06 21.57 0.94
CA SER A 282 -5.49 21.36 1.13
C SER A 282 -6.09 22.25 2.21
N SER A 283 -7.42 22.29 2.27
CA SER A 283 -8.15 22.96 3.35
C SER A 283 -7.88 22.32 4.70
N SER A 284 -7.89 23.12 5.76
CA SER A 284 -7.81 22.64 7.15
C SER A 284 -9.06 21.90 7.64
N TYR A 285 -10.12 21.89 6.85
CA TYR A 285 -11.39 21.23 7.13
C TYR A 285 -11.91 20.54 5.86
N CYS A 286 -12.13 19.25 5.90
CA CYS A 286 -12.63 18.50 4.75
C CYS A 286 -14.11 18.10 4.86
N GLY A 287 -14.71 18.17 6.03
CA GLY A 287 -16.10 17.74 6.27
C GLY A 287 -16.33 16.22 6.10
N ASN A 288 -15.27 15.43 5.86
CA ASN A 288 -15.36 13.99 5.59
C ASN A 288 -14.21 13.21 6.25
N CYS A 289 -13.96 13.47 7.53
CA CYS A 289 -13.08 12.67 8.39
C CYS A 289 -13.51 12.77 9.85
N LEU A 290 -12.99 11.88 10.70
CA LEU A 290 -13.39 11.81 12.11
C LEU A 290 -13.06 13.09 12.90
N ASN A 291 -12.02 13.83 12.53
CA ASN A 291 -11.59 15.05 13.21
C ASN A 291 -12.34 16.32 12.73
N CYS A 292 -13.03 16.24 11.63
CA CYS A 292 -13.87 17.30 11.11
C CYS A 292 -15.34 17.12 11.51
#